data_990757bd27d8ee3655e4894dcdda1e94
#
_entry.id   990757bd27d8ee3655e4894dcdda1e94
#
_cell.length_a   1.000
_cell.length_b   1.000
_cell.length_c   1.000
_cell.angle_alpha   90.00
_cell.angle_beta   90.00
_cell.angle_gamma   90.00
#
_symmetry.space_group_name_H-M   'P 1'
#
loop_
_entity.id
_entity.type
_entity.pdbx_description
1 polymer ?
#
loop_
_entity_poly.entity_id
_entity_poly.type
_entity_poly.pdbx_seq_one_letter_code
_entity_poly.pdbx_strand_id
1 'polypeptide(L)'
;MSFTHLHVHTEYSLLDGSNKIKEYVARVKELGMNSAAITDHGVMYGVIDFYREAKAAGINPILGCEVYVAPGSRFDREAGSGDDRYYHLVLLAENNTGYSNLTKIVSKGFTEGFYYKPRVDMEVLEKYHEGIIALSACLAGEVQKYLVRGMYEEAVRAARRYEGIFGRGNFFLELQDHGIPEQKAVNTQLLRMSKETGIDL
;
A
#
# COMPACT_ATOMS: atom_id res chain seq x y z
N MET A 1 -14.21 4.75 19.55
CA MET A 1 -13.11 4.10 18.81
C MET A 1 -12.40 5.18 18.02
N SER A 2 -11.07 5.25 18.10
CA SER A 2 -10.29 6.18 17.29
C SER A 2 -10.09 5.54 15.91
N PHE A 3 -10.37 6.25 14.83
CA PHE A 3 -10.08 5.81 13.46
C PHE A 3 -8.62 6.15 13.12
N THR A 4 -7.98 5.36 12.26
CA THR A 4 -6.62 5.63 11.76
C THR A 4 -6.60 5.45 10.25
N HIS A 5 -6.21 6.49 9.52
CA HIS A 5 -5.96 6.36 8.08
C HIS A 5 -4.64 5.62 7.87
N LEU A 6 -4.67 4.51 7.13
CA LEU A 6 -3.51 3.64 6.85
C LEU A 6 -2.93 3.83 5.44
N HIS A 7 -3.65 4.53 4.55
CA HIS A 7 -3.24 4.79 3.17
C HIS A 7 -3.35 6.30 2.90
N VAL A 8 -2.23 7.01 2.98
CA VAL A 8 -2.19 8.47 2.91
C VAL A 8 -0.99 8.94 2.11
N HIS A 9 -1.24 9.83 1.14
CA HIS A 9 -0.22 10.48 0.33
C HIS A 9 0.07 11.89 0.84
N THR A 10 1.36 12.23 0.97
CA THR A 10 1.82 13.55 1.36
C THR A 10 2.31 14.36 0.16
N GLU A 11 2.82 15.56 0.42
CA GLU A 11 3.47 16.42 -0.57
C GLU A 11 4.62 15.75 -1.34
N TYR A 12 5.14 14.63 -0.88
CA TYR A 12 6.15 13.82 -1.57
C TYR A 12 5.56 12.89 -2.64
N SER A 13 4.24 12.74 -2.71
CA SER A 13 3.51 12.12 -3.83
C SER A 13 3.19 13.19 -4.87
N LEU A 14 4.20 13.66 -5.60
CA LEU A 14 4.31 14.94 -6.31
C LEU A 14 3.14 15.32 -7.24
N LEU A 15 2.38 14.36 -7.78
CA LEU A 15 1.31 14.65 -8.75
C LEU A 15 -0.07 14.80 -8.10
N ASP A 16 -0.31 14.15 -6.96
CA ASP A 16 -1.63 14.06 -6.34
C ASP A 16 -1.64 14.23 -4.82
N GLY A 17 -0.49 14.18 -4.15
CA GLY A 17 -0.37 14.40 -2.71
C GLY A 17 -0.39 15.89 -2.35
N SER A 18 -1.43 16.34 -1.63
CA SER A 18 -1.55 17.74 -1.18
C SER A 18 -1.32 17.92 0.32
N ASN A 19 -1.18 16.82 1.07
CA ASN A 19 -1.01 16.87 2.53
C ASN A 19 0.42 17.28 2.90
N LYS A 20 0.62 18.51 3.33
CA LYS A 20 1.87 18.90 3.97
C LYS A 20 1.98 18.22 5.33
N ILE A 21 3.13 17.62 5.63
CA ILE A 21 3.33 16.77 6.81
C ILE A 21 2.86 17.45 8.10
N LYS A 22 3.25 18.71 8.36
CA LYS A 22 2.86 19.44 9.58
C LYS A 22 1.35 19.66 9.67
N GLU A 23 0.73 20.07 8.56
CA GLU A 23 -0.70 20.34 8.49
C GLU A 23 -1.49 19.03 8.66
N TYR A 24 -1.02 17.95 8.05
CA TYR A 24 -1.59 16.61 8.17
C TYR A 24 -1.59 16.13 9.62
N VAL A 25 -0.44 16.16 10.30
CA VAL A 25 -0.32 15.73 11.70
C VAL A 25 -1.18 16.60 12.61
N ALA A 26 -1.21 17.92 12.40
CA ALA A 26 -2.07 18.82 13.15
C ALA A 26 -3.56 18.47 12.97
N ARG A 27 -3.99 18.18 11.73
CA ARG A 27 -5.36 17.80 11.42
C ARG A 27 -5.76 16.45 12.05
N VAL A 28 -4.85 15.45 12.02
CA VAL A 28 -5.05 14.16 12.71
C VAL A 28 -5.34 14.37 14.20
N LYS A 29 -4.54 15.23 14.85
CA LYS A 29 -4.72 15.56 16.27
C LYS A 29 -6.02 16.29 16.53
N GLU A 30 -6.36 17.29 15.72
CA GLU A 30 -7.63 18.05 15.81
C GLU A 30 -8.85 17.14 15.72
N LEU A 31 -8.80 16.11 14.85
CA LEU A 31 -9.86 15.12 14.68
C LEU A 31 -9.90 14.08 15.82
N GLY A 32 -9.05 14.19 16.82
CA GLY A 32 -9.00 13.28 17.96
C GLY A 32 -8.44 11.88 17.62
N MET A 33 -7.74 11.75 16.50
CA MET A 33 -7.04 10.52 16.15
C MET A 33 -5.71 10.45 16.91
N ASN A 34 -5.30 9.25 17.29
CA ASN A 34 -4.05 9.02 18.03
C ASN A 34 -2.95 8.35 17.19
N SER A 35 -3.23 8.03 15.95
CA SER A 35 -2.31 7.38 15.02
C SER A 35 -2.54 7.88 13.60
N ALA A 36 -1.51 7.86 12.78
CA ALA A 36 -1.58 8.21 11.36
C ALA A 36 -0.48 7.47 10.58
N ALA A 37 -0.72 7.21 9.29
CA ALA A 37 0.25 6.61 8.41
C ALA A 37 0.76 7.59 7.35
N ILE A 38 1.93 7.29 6.79
CA ILE A 38 2.46 7.86 5.55
C ILE A 38 2.73 6.72 4.58
N THR A 39 2.19 6.81 3.36
CA THR A 39 2.30 5.77 2.32
C THR A 39 2.44 6.40 0.94
N ASP A 40 3.44 7.26 0.76
CA ASP A 40 3.69 7.95 -0.51
C ASP A 40 3.97 6.99 -1.66
N HIS A 41 3.69 7.44 -2.89
CA HIS A 41 3.85 6.68 -4.13
C HIS A 41 5.31 6.33 -4.42
N GLY A 42 5.70 5.08 -4.15
CA GLY A 42 7.00 4.50 -4.50
C GLY A 42 8.20 5.10 -3.77
N VAL A 43 8.00 5.97 -2.78
CA VAL A 43 9.06 6.70 -2.07
C VAL A 43 8.86 6.70 -0.56
N MET A 44 9.95 6.93 0.17
CA MET A 44 9.97 7.11 1.62
C MET A 44 10.62 8.45 2.03
N TYR A 45 10.53 9.47 1.17
CA TYR A 45 11.26 10.73 1.37
C TYR A 45 10.79 11.50 2.60
N GLY A 46 9.50 11.48 2.90
CA GLY A 46 8.90 12.19 4.01
C GLY A 46 8.86 11.44 5.34
N VAL A 47 9.30 10.16 5.40
CA VAL A 47 9.04 9.32 6.59
C VAL A 47 9.73 9.82 7.85
N ILE A 48 10.93 10.40 7.75
CA ILE A 48 11.66 10.92 8.93
C ILE A 48 11.01 12.20 9.46
N ASP A 49 10.62 13.11 8.58
CA ASP A 49 9.95 14.33 8.96
C ASP A 49 8.56 14.04 9.55
N PHE A 50 7.81 13.13 8.92
CA PHE A 50 6.53 12.66 9.45
C PHE A 50 6.69 12.01 10.83
N TYR A 51 7.68 11.13 11.02
CA TYR A 51 7.95 10.48 12.30
C TYR A 51 8.20 11.52 13.41
N ARG A 52 9.06 12.51 13.13
CA ARG A 52 9.39 13.57 14.09
C ARG A 52 8.18 14.43 14.46
N GLU A 53 7.44 14.90 13.47
CA GLU A 53 6.24 15.71 13.68
C GLU A 53 5.15 14.94 14.44
N ALA A 54 4.87 13.70 14.06
CA ALA A 54 3.87 12.87 14.72
C ALA A 54 4.25 12.60 16.19
N LYS A 55 5.52 12.23 16.46
CA LYS A 55 6.00 12.02 17.84
C LYS A 55 5.93 13.28 18.68
N ALA A 56 6.30 14.42 18.13
CA ALA A 56 6.20 15.72 18.81
C ALA A 56 4.73 16.10 19.14
N ALA A 57 3.80 15.73 18.27
CA ALA A 57 2.36 15.94 18.48
C ALA A 57 1.69 14.91 19.39
N GLY A 58 2.39 13.84 19.81
CA GLY A 58 1.84 12.74 20.58
C GLY A 58 0.99 11.77 19.74
N ILE A 59 1.17 11.77 18.42
CA ILE A 59 0.53 10.85 17.47
C ILE A 59 1.46 9.66 17.23
N ASN A 60 0.90 8.43 17.18
CA ASN A 60 1.65 7.25 16.82
C ASN A 60 1.90 7.20 15.30
N PRO A 61 3.15 7.31 14.82
CA PRO A 61 3.47 7.28 13.39
C PRO A 61 3.51 5.85 12.88
N ILE A 62 2.81 5.58 11.78
CA ILE A 62 2.86 4.33 11.02
C ILE A 62 3.60 4.63 9.73
N LEU A 63 4.76 3.99 9.54
CA LEU A 63 5.63 4.24 8.39
C LEU A 63 5.38 3.20 7.30
N GLY A 64 5.10 3.67 6.10
CA GLY A 64 4.77 2.82 4.97
C GLY A 64 5.18 3.42 3.63
N CYS A 65 4.80 2.73 2.57
CA CYS A 65 4.95 3.15 1.18
C CYS A 65 3.92 2.43 0.32
N GLU A 66 3.29 3.13 -0.60
CA GLU A 66 2.54 2.49 -1.69
C GLU A 66 3.52 2.13 -2.79
N VAL A 67 3.93 0.86 -2.85
CA VAL A 67 4.89 0.38 -3.84
C VAL A 67 4.22 0.02 -5.17
N TYR A 68 4.99 0.08 -6.24
CA TYR A 68 4.59 -0.38 -7.58
C TYR A 68 5.08 -1.81 -7.79
N VAL A 69 4.16 -2.75 -7.99
CA VAL A 69 4.46 -4.17 -8.19
C VAL A 69 4.40 -4.50 -9.68
N ALA A 70 5.50 -4.98 -10.26
CA ALA A 70 5.54 -5.45 -11.64
C ALA A 70 4.66 -6.70 -11.81
N PRO A 71 3.91 -6.84 -12.93
CA PRO A 71 3.12 -8.05 -13.20
C PRO A 71 3.96 -9.32 -13.35
N GLY A 72 5.21 -9.17 -13.79
CA GLY A 72 6.21 -10.22 -13.90
C GLY A 72 7.47 -9.85 -13.11
N SER A 73 8.62 -9.89 -13.75
CA SER A 73 9.89 -9.50 -13.14
C SER A 73 10.06 -7.97 -13.14
N ARG A 74 10.65 -7.43 -12.07
CA ARG A 74 11.05 -6.02 -11.99
C ARG A 74 12.06 -5.62 -13.06
N PHE A 75 12.72 -6.58 -13.67
CA PHE A 75 13.68 -6.37 -14.77
C PHE A 75 13.03 -6.25 -16.16
N ASP A 76 11.75 -6.61 -16.30
CA ASP A 76 11.03 -6.52 -17.56
C ASP A 76 10.89 -5.06 -18.01
N ARG A 77 11.33 -4.76 -19.23
CA ARG A 77 11.27 -3.42 -19.85
C ARG A 77 10.24 -3.35 -20.99
N GLU A 78 9.63 -4.47 -21.34
CA GLU A 78 8.66 -4.60 -22.43
C GLU A 78 7.23 -4.79 -21.92
N ALA A 79 7.04 -4.82 -20.60
CA ALA A 79 5.75 -5.11 -19.98
C ALA A 79 4.74 -4.00 -20.25
N GLY A 80 3.67 -4.34 -20.96
CA GLY A 80 2.41 -3.64 -21.03
C GLY A 80 2.42 -2.21 -21.59
N SER A 81 1.27 -1.73 -21.96
CA SER A 81 1.02 -0.32 -22.24
C SER A 81 0.09 0.26 -21.16
N GLY A 82 0.34 1.50 -20.73
CA GLY A 82 -0.54 2.20 -19.79
C GLY A 82 -0.58 1.57 -18.38
N ASP A 83 -1.78 1.35 -17.87
CA ASP A 83 -2.05 0.92 -16.49
C ASP A 83 -1.65 -0.52 -16.16
N ASP A 84 -1.28 -1.33 -17.14
CA ASP A 84 -0.89 -2.74 -16.93
C ASP A 84 0.61 -2.92 -16.65
N ARG A 85 1.36 -1.83 -16.52
CA ARG A 85 2.82 -1.88 -16.25
C ARG A 85 3.16 -2.20 -14.81
N TYR A 86 2.25 -1.97 -13.89
CA TYR A 86 2.40 -2.19 -12.45
C TYR A 86 1.04 -2.18 -11.74
N TYR A 87 1.06 -2.74 -10.55
CA TYR A 87 -0.03 -2.66 -9.57
C TYR A 87 0.42 -1.87 -8.36
N HIS A 88 -0.54 -1.32 -7.60
CA HIS A 88 -0.27 -0.69 -6.31
C HIS A 88 -0.40 -1.73 -5.20
N LEU A 89 0.46 -1.63 -4.19
CA LEU A 89 0.41 -2.40 -2.95
C LEU A 89 0.86 -1.50 -1.81
N VAL A 90 0.07 -1.37 -0.76
CA VAL A 90 0.47 -0.61 0.42
C VAL A 90 1.25 -1.52 1.35
N LEU A 91 2.43 -1.08 1.78
CA LEU A 91 3.27 -1.77 2.74
C LEU A 91 3.46 -0.88 3.97
N LEU A 92 3.21 -1.43 5.16
CA LEU A 92 3.37 -0.77 6.45
C LEU A 92 4.41 -1.53 7.27
N ALA A 93 5.32 -0.80 7.91
CA ALA A 93 6.29 -1.39 8.83
C ALA A 93 5.64 -1.62 10.20
N GLU A 94 5.53 -2.87 10.63
CA GLU A 94 5.02 -3.26 11.94
C GLU A 94 6.03 -2.96 13.06
N ASN A 95 7.32 -3.11 12.75
CA ASN A 95 8.43 -3.00 13.70
C ASN A 95 9.73 -2.56 13.00
N ASN A 96 10.84 -2.49 13.73
CA ASN A 96 12.14 -2.07 13.19
C ASN A 96 12.66 -3.02 12.09
N THR A 97 12.41 -4.33 12.18
CA THR A 97 12.74 -5.28 11.11
C THR A 97 11.97 -4.94 9.84
N GLY A 98 10.65 -4.73 9.98
CA GLY A 98 9.79 -4.29 8.87
C GLY A 98 10.23 -2.96 8.27
N TYR A 99 10.61 -1.97 9.09
CA TYR A 99 11.13 -0.70 8.57
C TYR A 99 12.42 -0.89 7.76
N SER A 100 13.36 -1.70 8.26
CA SER A 100 14.57 -2.04 7.52
C SER A 100 14.27 -2.78 6.20
N ASN A 101 13.31 -3.70 6.22
CA ASN A 101 12.90 -4.46 5.04
C ASN A 101 12.15 -3.56 4.04
N LEU A 102 11.25 -2.70 4.50
CA LEU A 102 10.57 -1.71 3.65
C LEU A 102 11.56 -0.81 2.92
N THR A 103 12.59 -0.32 3.63
CA THR A 103 13.67 0.48 3.03
C THR A 103 14.39 -0.30 1.92
N LYS A 104 14.68 -1.60 2.12
CA LYS A 104 15.29 -2.46 1.10
C LYS A 104 14.37 -2.66 -0.10
N ILE A 105 13.08 -2.94 0.14
CA ILE A 105 12.06 -3.11 -0.91
C ILE A 105 12.02 -1.86 -1.80
N VAL A 106 11.83 -0.68 -1.20
CA VAL A 106 11.75 0.59 -1.94
C VAL A 106 13.06 0.86 -2.69
N SER A 107 14.22 0.64 -2.06
CA SER A 107 15.53 0.81 -2.70
C SER A 107 15.71 -0.10 -3.91
N LYS A 108 15.28 -1.37 -3.84
CA LYS A 108 15.29 -2.31 -4.98
C LYS A 108 14.43 -1.83 -6.15
N GLY A 109 13.29 -1.21 -5.86
CA GLY A 109 12.48 -0.57 -6.90
C GLY A 109 13.26 0.46 -7.69
N PHE A 110 14.06 1.30 -7.03
CA PHE A 110 14.89 2.31 -7.68
C PHE A 110 16.13 1.74 -8.38
N THR A 111 16.87 0.85 -7.71
CA THR A 111 18.17 0.38 -8.20
C THR A 111 18.07 -0.72 -9.25
N GLU A 112 17.01 -1.50 -9.26
CA GLU A 112 16.84 -2.66 -10.15
C GLU A 112 15.59 -2.56 -11.03
N GLY A 113 14.45 -2.11 -10.47
CA GLY A 113 13.13 -2.20 -11.11
C GLY A 113 12.64 -0.93 -11.80
N PHE A 114 13.45 0.13 -11.86
CA PHE A 114 12.99 1.41 -12.40
C PHE A 114 12.69 1.31 -13.92
N TYR A 115 11.40 1.39 -14.23
CA TYR A 115 10.89 1.50 -15.60
C TYR A 115 9.59 2.30 -15.56
N TYR A 116 9.65 3.59 -15.89
CA TYR A 116 8.66 4.65 -15.64
C TYR A 116 8.36 4.90 -14.15
N LYS A 117 8.33 3.86 -13.33
CA LYS A 117 8.15 3.88 -11.86
C LYS A 117 9.15 2.92 -11.21
N PRO A 118 9.50 3.14 -9.93
CA PRO A 118 10.34 2.21 -9.16
C PRO A 118 9.53 0.96 -8.81
N ARG A 119 9.64 -0.09 -9.62
CA ARG A 119 8.85 -1.32 -9.47
C ARG A 119 9.60 -2.38 -8.68
N VAL A 120 8.87 -3.06 -7.83
CA VAL A 120 9.28 -4.30 -7.16
C VAL A 120 8.55 -5.49 -7.78
N ASP A 121 8.86 -6.72 -7.38
CA ASP A 121 8.18 -7.92 -7.82
C ASP A 121 8.02 -8.91 -6.65
N MET A 122 7.40 -10.06 -6.92
CA MET A 122 7.13 -11.08 -5.90
C MET A 122 8.42 -11.59 -5.24
N GLU A 123 9.53 -11.73 -6.00
CA GLU A 123 10.82 -12.15 -5.44
C GLU A 123 11.32 -11.21 -4.34
N VAL A 124 11.24 -9.90 -4.59
CA VAL A 124 11.63 -8.88 -3.60
C VAL A 124 10.69 -8.90 -2.39
N LEU A 125 9.38 -9.02 -2.62
CA LEU A 125 8.40 -9.08 -1.54
C LEU A 125 8.60 -10.34 -0.69
N GLU A 126 8.74 -11.53 -1.28
CA GLU A 126 9.03 -12.78 -0.57
C GLU A 126 10.30 -12.72 0.26
N LYS A 127 11.34 -12.06 -0.26
CA LYS A 127 12.63 -11.96 0.43
C LYS A 127 12.60 -11.04 1.65
N TYR A 128 11.78 -9.99 1.63
CA TYR A 128 11.79 -8.91 2.64
C TYR A 128 10.45 -8.70 3.33
N HIS A 129 9.56 -9.70 3.35
CA HIS A 129 8.21 -9.60 3.93
C HIS A 129 8.18 -9.50 5.47
N GLU A 130 9.23 -9.95 6.16
CA GLU A 130 9.24 -10.01 7.63
C GLU A 130 9.02 -8.64 8.27
N GLY A 131 8.05 -8.56 9.19
CA GLY A 131 7.66 -7.33 9.88
C GLY A 131 6.92 -6.32 9.01
N ILE A 132 6.37 -6.76 7.86
CA ILE A 132 5.56 -5.96 6.95
C ILE A 132 4.09 -6.39 7.04
N ILE A 133 3.20 -5.41 7.17
CA ILE A 133 1.77 -5.55 6.94
C ILE A 133 1.48 -4.99 5.55
N ALA A 134 0.72 -5.74 4.74
CA ALA A 134 0.37 -5.33 3.39
C ALA A 134 -1.15 -5.14 3.22
N LEU A 135 -1.54 -4.13 2.44
CA LEU A 135 -2.94 -3.85 2.08
C LEU A 135 -3.09 -3.92 0.56
N SER A 136 -4.22 -4.43 0.09
CA SER A 136 -4.49 -4.62 -1.35
C SER A 136 -4.59 -3.32 -2.17
N ALA A 137 -4.44 -2.17 -1.53
CA ALA A 137 -4.41 -0.82 -2.08
C ALA A 137 -5.74 -0.36 -2.72
N CYS A 138 -5.65 0.55 -3.68
CA CYS A 138 -6.77 1.23 -4.37
C CYS A 138 -7.24 0.45 -5.63
N LEU A 139 -8.04 1.07 -6.48
CA LEU A 139 -8.48 0.50 -7.78
C LEU A 139 -7.31 0.11 -8.71
N ALA A 140 -6.11 0.65 -8.49
CA ALA A 140 -4.90 0.27 -9.20
C ALA A 140 -4.17 -0.95 -8.57
N GLY A 141 -4.63 -1.47 -7.44
CA GLY A 141 -4.16 -2.72 -6.85
C GLY A 141 -4.50 -3.93 -7.72
N GLU A 142 -3.70 -4.98 -7.65
CA GLU A 142 -3.86 -6.17 -8.49
C GLU A 142 -5.22 -6.85 -8.26
N VAL A 143 -5.60 -7.03 -7.01
CA VAL A 143 -6.89 -7.63 -6.63
C VAL A 143 -8.04 -6.82 -7.19
N GLN A 144 -8.03 -5.50 -6.97
CA GLN A 144 -9.08 -4.59 -7.42
C GLN A 144 -9.15 -4.48 -8.95
N LYS A 145 -8.01 -4.47 -9.65
CA LYS A 145 -8.00 -4.48 -11.14
C LYS A 145 -8.67 -5.72 -11.72
N TYR A 146 -8.45 -6.90 -11.14
CA TYR A 146 -9.15 -8.10 -11.55
C TYR A 146 -10.65 -8.01 -11.26
N LEU A 147 -11.05 -7.48 -10.10
CA LEU A 147 -12.47 -7.30 -9.77
C LEU A 147 -13.18 -6.33 -10.71
N VAL A 148 -12.56 -5.21 -11.05
CA VAL A 148 -13.10 -4.23 -12.03
C VAL A 148 -13.32 -4.89 -13.41
N ARG A 149 -12.44 -5.83 -13.79
CA ARG A 149 -12.54 -6.58 -15.07
C ARG A 149 -13.51 -7.78 -15.00
N GLY A 150 -14.17 -8.01 -13.87
CA GLY A 150 -15.07 -9.15 -13.67
C GLY A 150 -14.34 -10.51 -13.50
N MET A 151 -13.05 -10.48 -13.22
CA MET A 151 -12.19 -11.66 -13.09
C MET A 151 -12.04 -12.05 -11.61
N TYR A 152 -13.13 -12.52 -11.00
CA TYR A 152 -13.18 -12.76 -9.55
C TYR A 152 -12.18 -13.84 -9.09
N GLU A 153 -12.09 -14.94 -9.83
CA GLU A 153 -11.19 -16.06 -9.47
C GLU A 153 -9.70 -15.64 -9.53
N GLU A 154 -9.34 -14.79 -10.49
CA GLU A 154 -8.00 -14.19 -10.61
C GLU A 154 -7.72 -13.28 -9.42
N ALA A 155 -8.71 -12.49 -9.01
CA ALA A 155 -8.60 -11.62 -7.83
C ALA A 155 -8.37 -12.44 -6.56
N VAL A 156 -9.11 -13.54 -6.37
CA VAL A 156 -8.92 -14.48 -5.25
C VAL A 156 -7.52 -15.08 -5.28
N ARG A 157 -7.05 -15.55 -6.45
CA ARG A 157 -5.68 -16.09 -6.57
C ARG A 157 -4.60 -15.04 -6.22
N ALA A 158 -4.77 -13.80 -6.66
CA ALA A 158 -3.86 -12.70 -6.32
C ALA A 158 -3.87 -12.44 -4.80
N ALA A 159 -5.04 -12.35 -4.17
CA ALA A 159 -5.17 -12.14 -2.72
C ALA A 159 -4.49 -13.28 -1.92
N ARG A 160 -4.73 -14.54 -2.31
CA ARG A 160 -4.08 -15.70 -1.68
C ARG A 160 -2.56 -15.72 -1.85
N ARG A 161 -2.06 -15.26 -2.99
CA ARG A 161 -0.61 -15.14 -3.22
C ARG A 161 0.02 -14.11 -2.26
N TYR A 162 -0.59 -12.94 -2.09
CA TYR A 162 -0.12 -11.95 -1.14
C TYR A 162 -0.23 -12.44 0.30
N GLU A 163 -1.35 -13.07 0.69
CA GLU A 163 -1.48 -13.71 2.00
C GLU A 163 -0.38 -14.77 2.24
N GLY A 164 -0.03 -15.54 1.21
CA GLY A 164 1.06 -16.52 1.27
C GLY A 164 2.43 -15.90 1.52
N ILE A 165 2.69 -14.70 1.01
CA ILE A 165 3.94 -13.96 1.18
C ILE A 165 4.01 -13.34 2.58
N PHE A 166 3.01 -12.54 2.96
CA PHE A 166 3.03 -11.76 4.19
C PHE A 166 2.58 -12.55 5.42
N GLY A 167 1.88 -13.65 5.20
CA GLY A 167 1.31 -14.48 6.25
C GLY A 167 -0.12 -14.06 6.63
N ARG A 168 -0.84 -15.01 7.22
CA ARG A 168 -2.21 -14.78 7.71
C ARG A 168 -2.21 -13.71 8.81
N GLY A 169 -3.11 -12.72 8.68
CA GLY A 169 -3.20 -11.58 9.60
C GLY A 169 -2.21 -10.45 9.30
N ASN A 170 -1.40 -10.57 8.24
CA ASN A 170 -0.49 -9.52 7.77
C ASN A 170 -0.78 -9.06 6.34
N PHE A 171 -1.80 -9.60 5.70
CA PHE A 171 -2.34 -9.11 4.44
C PHE A 171 -3.83 -8.84 4.60
N PHE A 172 -4.28 -7.65 4.17
CA PHE A 172 -5.66 -7.18 4.33
C PHE A 172 -6.23 -6.71 2.99
N LEU A 173 -7.53 -6.97 2.77
CA LEU A 173 -8.28 -6.43 1.66
C LEU A 173 -8.73 -5.01 2.00
N GLU A 174 -8.19 -4.00 1.31
CA GLU A 174 -8.46 -2.59 1.60
C GLU A 174 -9.79 -2.15 0.98
N LEU A 175 -10.66 -1.58 1.80
CA LEU A 175 -11.89 -0.92 1.37
C LEU A 175 -11.67 0.59 1.28
N GLN A 176 -12.06 1.19 0.16
CA GLN A 176 -12.03 2.64 -0.04
C GLN A 176 -13.41 3.16 -0.46
N ASP A 177 -13.80 4.33 0.04
CA ASP A 177 -15.01 5.03 -0.42
C ASP A 177 -14.74 6.53 -0.57
N HIS A 178 -14.50 6.95 -1.80
CA HIS A 178 -14.38 8.35 -2.20
C HIS A 178 -15.60 8.80 -3.05
N GLY A 179 -16.72 8.06 -2.96
CA GLY A 179 -17.91 8.31 -3.76
C GLY A 179 -17.81 7.82 -5.21
N ILE A 180 -16.76 7.09 -5.58
CA ILE A 180 -16.53 6.56 -6.93
C ILE A 180 -17.35 5.28 -7.11
N PRO A 181 -18.21 5.18 -8.17
CA PRO A 181 -19.06 4.01 -8.38
C PRO A 181 -18.30 2.67 -8.44
N GLU A 182 -17.13 2.66 -9.08
CA GLU A 182 -16.28 1.49 -9.21
C GLU A 182 -15.80 0.98 -7.83
N GLN A 183 -15.47 1.88 -6.90
CA GLN A 183 -15.10 1.50 -5.54
C GLN A 183 -16.25 0.79 -4.81
N LYS A 184 -17.48 1.25 -4.96
CA LYS A 184 -18.66 0.61 -4.35
C LYS A 184 -18.88 -0.81 -4.87
N ALA A 185 -18.74 -1.00 -6.20
CA ALA A 185 -18.85 -2.30 -6.83
C ALA A 185 -17.74 -3.26 -6.36
N VAL A 186 -16.50 -2.78 -6.31
CA VAL A 186 -15.34 -3.54 -5.84
C VAL A 186 -15.47 -3.87 -4.35
N ASN A 187 -15.87 -2.92 -3.50
CA ASN A 187 -16.06 -3.15 -2.06
C ASN A 187 -17.04 -4.30 -1.79
N THR A 188 -18.14 -4.40 -2.56
CA THR A 188 -19.09 -5.51 -2.44
C THR A 188 -18.42 -6.87 -2.69
N GLN A 189 -17.54 -6.93 -3.68
CA GLN A 189 -16.79 -8.15 -4.02
C GLN A 189 -15.67 -8.45 -3.01
N LEU A 190 -14.99 -7.44 -2.48
CA LEU A 190 -13.99 -7.60 -1.41
C LEU A 190 -14.62 -8.13 -0.11
N LEU A 191 -15.80 -7.63 0.28
CA LEU A 191 -16.56 -8.14 1.41
C LEU A 191 -16.96 -9.62 1.23
N ARG A 192 -17.36 -10.01 0.00
CA ARG A 192 -17.61 -11.41 -0.35
C ARG A 192 -16.31 -12.22 -0.25
N MET A 193 -15.22 -11.74 -0.84
CA MET A 193 -13.93 -12.41 -0.85
C MET A 193 -13.40 -12.65 0.57
N SER A 194 -13.49 -11.65 1.45
CA SER A 194 -13.10 -11.78 2.85
C SER A 194 -13.84 -12.93 3.54
N LYS A 195 -15.17 -13.03 3.34
CA LYS A 195 -15.99 -14.12 3.92
C LYS A 195 -15.63 -15.51 3.36
N GLU A 196 -15.35 -15.60 2.05
CA GLU A 196 -15.03 -16.86 1.39
C GLU A 196 -13.60 -17.34 1.64
N THR A 197 -12.66 -16.41 1.79
CA THR A 197 -11.24 -16.73 1.93
C THR A 197 -10.75 -16.70 3.38
N GLY A 198 -11.43 -15.96 4.26
CA GLY A 198 -10.97 -15.67 5.62
C GLY A 198 -9.83 -14.65 5.67
N ILE A 199 -9.53 -13.95 4.57
CA ILE A 199 -8.60 -12.80 4.56
C ILE A 199 -9.35 -11.61 5.16
N ASP A 200 -8.75 -10.95 6.14
CA ASP A 200 -9.34 -9.82 6.85
C ASP A 200 -9.42 -8.55 5.95
N LEU A 201 -10.29 -7.62 6.38
CA LEU A 201 -10.50 -6.32 5.73
C LEU A 201 -9.66 -5.24 6.41
#